data_4672314fa86e57c47d8f5302238876c5
#
_entry.id   4672314fa86e57c47d8f5302238876c5
#
_cell.length_a   1.000
_cell.length_b   1.000
_cell.length_c   1.000
_cell.angle_alpha   90.00
_cell.angle_beta   90.00
_cell.angle_gamma   90.00
#
_symmetry.space_group_name_H-M   'P 1'
#
loop_
_entity.id
_entity.type
_entity.pdbx_description
1 polymer ?
#
loop_
_entity_poly.entity_id
_entity_poly.type
_entity_poly.pdbx_seq_one_letter_code
_entity_poly.pdbx_strand_id
1 'polypeptide(L)'
;MLEMPPPMAIVQSAPGDRCGGQQRCHMAPGPQLLAQATGGGASASLPEGGPSTPTSAQAAAAPPAGRDITTFYDRDGLKARWYFQAGLNLVAERHLFWDFASVYSPGADFNSDENWLEGYVKPGIGFDKTMARGHVFYGKLSAVASRTWGTDAFDATNGHATTLEEGYLGLRSAANATNLDLSLGPRELELGDGMLIANGGTSGFERGALKFGPRKAWRHAAIGRMFDRRATLTGYFIEPNELPSNNGHNQLAGTDFRYQTDAKDYIGLTYIKVLRSDSPYIRAARDGLGAPTIIPGGRDGLNAWNLYLSATRTQGALRNWLVTGDLAYETNRRINMEAWGGRAQIGYTFAQAAWKPSLTYTYKRFSGDNPRTAKLERFDPLYYEGSPDAWATGSKSSMVFINTNLKAHELALAMQVTPKDALTFRYAYIAADKLGSPIQFGQATRPVSTPSGFNQIAGVTKHHLSDDVFVEYNHIYNQHLFLTAGISASFPGAGIKAAFPGKAPTWTGAFVNVVVNY
;
A
#
# COMPACT_ATOMS: atom_id res chain seq x y z
N MET A 1 47.81 -10.96 15.37
CA MET A 1 46.80 -12.00 15.52
C MET A 1 45.70 -11.40 16.36
N LEU A 2 44.67 -10.93 15.75
CA LEU A 2 43.42 -10.45 16.41
C LEU A 2 42.36 -11.46 16.04
N GLU A 3 41.84 -12.14 17.05
CA GLU A 3 40.79 -13.14 16.93
C GLU A 3 39.49 -12.49 16.46
N MET A 4 38.91 -13.05 15.41
CA MET A 4 37.54 -12.75 14.97
C MET A 4 36.54 -13.42 15.92
N PRO A 5 35.46 -12.76 16.31
CA PRO A 5 34.41 -13.41 17.05
C PRO A 5 33.70 -14.46 16.18
N PRO A 6 33.18 -15.55 16.79
CA PRO A 6 32.56 -16.64 16.05
C PRO A 6 31.24 -16.20 15.43
N PRO A 7 30.85 -16.79 14.28
CA PRO A 7 29.56 -16.50 13.65
C PRO A 7 28.42 -16.98 14.54
N MET A 8 27.37 -16.16 14.69
CA MET A 8 26.15 -16.54 15.40
C MET A 8 25.58 -17.85 14.84
N ALA A 9 25.46 -18.83 15.71
CA ALA A 9 24.87 -20.11 15.40
C ALA A 9 23.39 -19.94 15.04
N ILE A 10 23.04 -20.26 13.80
CA ILE A 10 21.67 -20.52 13.37
C ILE A 10 21.31 -21.86 13.98
N VAL A 11 20.31 -21.88 14.85
CA VAL A 11 19.78 -23.10 15.47
C VAL A 11 19.29 -24.02 14.36
N GLN A 12 20.04 -25.07 14.09
CA GLN A 12 19.61 -26.21 13.29
C GLN A 12 18.65 -27.04 14.15
N SER A 13 17.40 -27.16 13.72
CA SER A 13 16.55 -28.24 14.20
C SER A 13 17.03 -29.55 13.57
N ALA A 14 17.42 -30.49 14.42
CA ALA A 14 17.84 -31.83 14.01
C ALA A 14 16.71 -32.59 13.29
N PRO A 15 16.99 -33.41 12.27
CA PRO A 15 15.99 -34.25 11.65
C PRO A 15 15.67 -35.43 12.59
N GLY A 16 14.51 -35.43 13.21
CA GLY A 16 14.11 -36.60 13.98
C GLY A 16 13.02 -36.46 15.03
N ASP A 17 12.04 -35.60 14.89
CA ASP A 17 10.82 -35.72 15.69
C ASP A 17 9.59 -35.95 14.80
N ARG A 18 9.09 -37.19 14.86
CA ARG A 18 7.81 -37.57 14.26
C ARG A 18 6.69 -36.95 15.10
N CYS A 19 6.08 -35.90 14.62
CA CYS A 19 4.82 -35.40 15.18
C CYS A 19 3.70 -36.39 14.83
N GLY A 20 3.21 -37.14 15.81
CA GLY A 20 2.00 -37.93 15.71
C GLY A 20 0.77 -37.06 15.95
N GLY A 21 -0.19 -37.13 15.04
CA GLY A 21 -1.59 -36.71 15.26
C GLY A 21 -1.91 -35.23 15.16
N GLN A 22 -2.41 -34.78 14.00
CA GLN A 22 -3.31 -33.64 13.76
C GLN A 22 -2.93 -32.22 14.28
N GLN A 23 -1.65 -31.91 14.40
CA GLN A 23 -1.22 -30.50 14.44
C GLN A 23 -0.26 -30.24 13.28
N ARG A 24 -0.68 -29.42 12.31
CA ARG A 24 0.22 -28.92 11.26
C ARG A 24 1.38 -28.19 11.93
N CYS A 25 2.58 -28.70 11.77
CA CYS A 25 3.78 -27.99 12.17
C CYS A 25 3.89 -26.73 11.33
N HIS A 26 3.59 -25.57 11.91
CA HIS A 26 3.91 -24.30 11.30
C HIS A 26 5.44 -24.20 11.18
N MET A 27 5.97 -24.45 9.98
CA MET A 27 7.32 -23.97 9.68
C MET A 27 7.30 -22.46 9.81
N ALA A 28 8.20 -21.94 10.63
CA ALA A 28 8.43 -20.51 10.66
C ALA A 28 8.65 -20.00 9.22
N PRO A 29 7.95 -18.95 8.78
CA PRO A 29 8.17 -18.40 7.45
C PRO A 29 9.65 -18.08 7.29
N GLY A 30 10.20 -18.37 6.11
CA GLY A 30 11.55 -17.94 5.75
C GLY A 30 11.71 -16.46 6.07
N PRO A 31 12.93 -15.92 6.20
CA PRO A 31 13.22 -14.72 6.97
C PRO A 31 12.14 -13.64 6.86
N GLN A 32 11.57 -13.29 8.01
CA GLN A 32 10.36 -12.45 8.24
C GLN A 32 10.39 -11.02 7.66
N LEU A 33 11.29 -10.75 6.75
CA LEU A 33 11.43 -9.48 6.00
C LEU A 33 10.31 -9.22 4.99
N LEU A 34 9.49 -10.24 4.70
CA LEU A 34 8.36 -10.17 3.77
C LEU A 34 7.21 -9.27 4.26
N ALA A 35 7.01 -9.20 5.56
CA ALA A 35 5.80 -8.60 6.11
C ALA A 35 5.77 -7.06 6.07
N GLN A 36 6.90 -6.39 5.91
CA GLN A 36 6.93 -4.93 5.88
C GLN A 36 6.56 -4.30 4.53
N ALA A 37 6.60 -5.08 3.46
CA ALA A 37 6.28 -4.59 2.13
C ALA A 37 4.85 -4.92 1.67
N THR A 38 4.09 -5.67 2.46
CA THR A 38 2.80 -6.24 2.03
C THR A 38 1.58 -5.55 2.64
N GLY A 39 1.74 -4.36 3.21
CA GLY A 39 0.61 -3.54 3.70
C GLY A 39 -0.32 -3.00 2.61
N GLY A 40 -0.22 -3.49 1.39
CA GLY A 40 -0.99 -3.01 0.25
C GLY A 40 -2.17 -3.88 -0.12
N GLY A 41 -3.14 -4.06 0.76
CA GLY A 41 -4.47 -4.47 0.34
C GLY A 41 -5.16 -3.30 -0.34
N ALA A 42 -5.57 -3.44 -1.60
CA ALA A 42 -6.43 -2.47 -2.25
C ALA A 42 -7.79 -2.44 -1.54
N SER A 43 -7.88 -1.66 -0.48
CA SER A 43 -9.15 -1.30 0.12
C SER A 43 -9.85 -0.31 -0.80
N ALA A 44 -11.10 -0.58 -1.15
CA ALA A 44 -12.00 0.43 -1.67
C ALA A 44 -12.28 1.43 -0.54
N SER A 45 -11.31 2.30 -0.24
CA SER A 45 -11.51 3.41 0.67
C SER A 45 -12.21 4.52 -0.09
N LEU A 46 -13.39 4.86 0.35
CA LEU A 46 -13.98 6.16 0.04
C LEU A 46 -13.11 7.23 0.69
N PRO A 47 -12.66 8.25 -0.04
CA PRO A 47 -11.79 9.27 0.53
C PRO A 47 -12.58 10.18 1.45
N GLU A 48 -12.24 10.18 2.73
CA GLU A 48 -12.43 11.39 3.51
C GLU A 48 -11.20 12.29 3.27
N GLY A 49 -11.33 13.22 2.32
CA GLY A 49 -10.56 14.45 2.29
C GLY A 49 -9.16 14.45 1.66
N GLY A 50 -8.99 13.87 0.48
CA GLY A 50 -7.86 14.14 -0.40
C GLY A 50 -8.21 13.73 -1.83
N PRO A 51 -7.80 14.44 -2.89
CA PRO A 51 -8.10 14.04 -4.24
C PRO A 51 -7.21 12.85 -4.65
N SER A 52 -7.67 11.64 -4.33
CA SER A 52 -7.34 10.50 -5.17
C SER A 52 -7.83 10.81 -6.57
N THR A 53 -7.08 10.44 -7.59
CA THR A 53 -7.51 10.53 -8.99
C THR A 53 -8.96 10.07 -9.06
N PRO A 54 -9.92 10.89 -9.53
CA PRO A 54 -11.30 10.46 -9.58
C PRO A 54 -11.38 9.31 -10.57
N THR A 55 -11.50 8.10 -10.08
CA THR A 55 -12.26 7.11 -10.82
C THR A 55 -13.59 7.79 -11.06
N SER A 56 -14.00 7.92 -12.30
CA SER A 56 -15.15 8.68 -12.76
C SER A 56 -16.49 8.37 -12.07
N ALA A 57 -16.52 7.42 -11.15
CA ALA A 57 -17.63 7.04 -10.29
C ALA A 57 -17.83 7.93 -9.05
N GLN A 58 -16.89 8.79 -8.70
CA GLN A 58 -16.97 9.62 -7.47
C GLN A 58 -17.59 11.02 -7.66
N ALA A 59 -17.98 11.38 -8.87
CA ALA A 59 -18.73 12.61 -9.13
C ALA A 59 -20.25 12.45 -8.91
N ALA A 60 -20.69 11.50 -8.10
CA ALA A 60 -22.10 11.34 -7.78
C ALA A 60 -22.51 12.31 -6.68
N ALA A 61 -23.36 13.25 -7.08
CA ALA A 61 -24.28 14.12 -6.36
C ALA A 61 -24.10 14.23 -4.83
N ALA A 62 -24.03 15.48 -4.35
CA ALA A 62 -24.30 15.81 -2.94
C ALA A 62 -25.55 15.07 -2.46
N PRO A 63 -25.51 14.42 -1.28
CA PRO A 63 -26.67 13.70 -0.77
C PRO A 63 -27.84 14.67 -0.64
N PRO A 64 -29.07 14.25 -0.96
CA PRO A 64 -30.26 15.03 -0.65
C PRO A 64 -30.25 15.31 0.85
N ALA A 65 -30.74 16.48 1.27
CA ALA A 65 -30.84 16.93 2.66
C ALA A 65 -31.75 15.99 3.47
N GLY A 66 -31.31 14.75 3.68
CA GLY A 66 -31.87 13.77 4.59
C GLY A 66 -31.27 13.94 5.98
N ARG A 67 -32.01 13.61 7.01
CA ARG A 67 -31.55 13.62 8.40
C ARG A 67 -30.29 12.74 8.48
N ASP A 68 -29.17 13.30 8.96
CA ASP A 68 -27.93 12.56 9.19
C ASP A 68 -28.18 11.44 10.21
N ILE A 69 -28.40 10.22 9.70
CA ILE A 69 -28.77 9.04 10.51
C ILE A 69 -27.67 8.59 11.46
N THR A 70 -26.44 9.06 11.23
CA THR A 70 -25.29 8.73 12.08
C THR A 70 -25.22 9.59 13.34
N THR A 71 -25.85 10.76 13.35
CA THR A 71 -25.88 11.63 14.53
C THR A 71 -26.91 11.14 15.55
N PHE A 72 -26.42 10.73 16.73
CA PHE A 72 -27.27 10.26 17.83
C PHE A 72 -27.41 11.30 18.97
N TYR A 73 -26.54 12.32 19.00
CA TYR A 73 -26.60 13.42 19.94
C TYR A 73 -26.20 14.73 19.28
N ASP A 74 -27.01 15.80 19.45
CA ASP A 74 -26.73 17.14 18.93
C ASP A 74 -27.42 18.18 19.83
N ARG A 75 -26.72 18.60 20.91
CA ARG A 75 -27.21 19.61 21.87
C ARG A 75 -26.02 20.35 22.50
N ASP A 76 -26.26 21.60 22.91
CA ASP A 76 -25.30 22.43 23.64
C ASP A 76 -23.92 22.52 22.98
N GLY A 77 -23.90 22.55 21.63
CA GLY A 77 -22.66 22.60 20.86
C GLY A 77 -21.86 21.29 20.88
N LEU A 78 -22.38 20.21 21.45
CA LEU A 78 -21.83 18.86 21.36
C LEU A 78 -22.62 18.07 20.32
N LYS A 79 -21.92 17.58 19.30
CA LYS A 79 -22.46 16.66 18.29
C LYS A 79 -21.71 15.34 18.38
N ALA A 80 -22.42 14.21 18.54
CA ALA A 80 -21.83 12.89 18.54
C ALA A 80 -22.45 12.01 17.44
N ARG A 81 -21.59 11.24 16.78
CA ARG A 81 -21.94 10.37 15.65
C ARG A 81 -21.38 8.98 15.85
N TRP A 82 -22.10 7.99 15.35
CA TRP A 82 -21.54 6.66 15.16
C TRP A 82 -21.02 6.51 13.71
N TYR A 83 -20.06 5.62 13.54
CA TYR A 83 -19.50 5.22 12.25
C TYR A 83 -19.53 3.71 12.17
N PHE A 84 -19.75 3.19 10.99
CA PHE A 84 -19.73 1.76 10.78
C PHE A 84 -19.27 1.45 9.36
N GLN A 85 -18.25 0.66 9.24
CA GLN A 85 -17.83 0.08 7.96
C GLN A 85 -17.75 -1.43 8.11
N ALA A 86 -18.17 -2.16 7.09
CA ALA A 86 -18.02 -3.61 7.00
C ALA A 86 -17.75 -4.03 5.56
N GLY A 87 -17.02 -5.12 5.38
CA GLY A 87 -16.76 -5.66 4.06
C GLY A 87 -16.68 -7.17 4.06
N LEU A 88 -17.08 -7.78 2.94
CA LEU A 88 -16.84 -9.17 2.58
C LEU A 88 -16.17 -9.24 1.22
N ASN A 89 -15.12 -10.05 1.07
CA ASN A 89 -14.35 -10.21 -0.16
C ASN A 89 -14.08 -11.69 -0.41
N LEU A 90 -14.53 -12.18 -1.54
CA LEU A 90 -14.17 -13.50 -2.05
C LEU A 90 -13.02 -13.35 -3.03
N VAL A 91 -11.93 -14.07 -2.81
CA VAL A 91 -10.71 -14.02 -3.63
C VAL A 91 -10.40 -15.41 -4.17
N ALA A 92 -9.97 -15.45 -5.42
CA ALA A 92 -9.49 -16.68 -6.07
C ALA A 92 -8.19 -16.38 -6.81
N GLU A 93 -7.17 -17.16 -6.54
CA GLU A 93 -5.86 -17.07 -7.21
C GLU A 93 -5.49 -18.41 -7.80
N ARG A 94 -4.83 -18.40 -8.96
CA ARG A 94 -4.28 -19.58 -9.61
C ARG A 94 -2.88 -19.29 -10.06
N HIS A 95 -1.97 -20.21 -9.79
CA HIS A 95 -0.54 -20.05 -10.03
C HIS A 95 0.04 -18.81 -9.37
N LEU A 96 -0.31 -18.58 -8.09
CA LEU A 96 0.24 -17.53 -7.25
C LEU A 96 1.74 -17.40 -7.44
N PHE A 97 2.20 -16.16 -7.68
CA PHE A 97 3.60 -15.85 -7.92
C PHE A 97 4.21 -16.69 -9.07
N TRP A 98 3.42 -17.07 -10.08
CA TRP A 98 3.83 -17.97 -11.17
C TRP A 98 4.41 -19.30 -10.66
N ASP A 99 3.85 -19.85 -9.57
CA ASP A 99 4.32 -21.02 -8.82
C ASP A 99 5.70 -20.84 -8.14
N PHE A 100 6.20 -19.60 -8.02
CA PHE A 100 7.52 -19.34 -7.46
C PHE A 100 7.67 -19.79 -6.02
N ALA A 101 6.61 -19.73 -5.23
CA ALA A 101 6.67 -20.11 -3.82
C ALA A 101 7.05 -21.59 -3.67
N SER A 102 6.57 -22.46 -4.55
CA SER A 102 6.96 -23.89 -4.58
C SER A 102 8.44 -24.10 -4.88
N VAL A 103 9.08 -23.15 -5.59
CA VAL A 103 10.53 -23.18 -5.89
C VAL A 103 11.36 -22.76 -4.69
N TYR A 104 10.89 -21.75 -3.93
CA TYR A 104 11.60 -21.28 -2.73
C TYR A 104 11.50 -22.24 -1.56
N SER A 105 10.40 -22.94 -1.44
CA SER A 105 10.10 -23.84 -0.34
C SER A 105 9.60 -25.19 -0.85
N PRO A 106 10.46 -25.95 -1.55
CA PRO A 106 10.04 -27.20 -2.20
C PRO A 106 9.59 -28.29 -1.23
N GLY A 107 9.80 -28.13 0.05
CA GLY A 107 9.31 -29.04 1.09
C GLY A 107 8.14 -28.47 1.90
N ALA A 108 7.70 -27.28 1.62
CA ALA A 108 6.52 -26.67 2.22
C ALA A 108 5.27 -27.07 1.42
N ASP A 109 4.17 -27.25 2.14
CA ASP A 109 2.85 -27.52 1.55
C ASP A 109 2.22 -26.21 1.04
N PHE A 110 2.99 -25.47 0.21
CA PHE A 110 2.50 -24.24 -0.38
C PHE A 110 1.61 -24.55 -1.58
N ASN A 111 0.34 -24.15 -1.48
CA ASN A 111 -0.60 -24.27 -2.59
C ASN A 111 -0.62 -22.95 -3.39
N SER A 112 -0.29 -23.02 -4.67
CA SER A 112 -0.36 -21.85 -5.56
C SER A 112 -1.77 -21.55 -6.10
N ASP A 113 -2.71 -22.47 -5.87
CA ASP A 113 -4.12 -22.34 -6.26
C ASP A 113 -4.98 -22.15 -5.01
N GLU A 114 -5.16 -20.90 -4.58
CA GLU A 114 -5.87 -20.57 -3.37
C GLU A 114 -7.20 -19.84 -3.60
N ASN A 115 -8.18 -20.16 -2.73
CA ASN A 115 -9.41 -19.40 -2.62
C ASN A 115 -9.66 -19.10 -1.14
N TRP A 116 -10.00 -17.85 -0.85
CA TRP A 116 -10.36 -17.49 0.51
C TRP A 116 -11.50 -16.48 0.55
N LEU A 117 -12.20 -16.47 1.68
CA LEU A 117 -13.13 -15.41 2.04
C LEU A 117 -12.49 -14.57 3.13
N GLU A 118 -12.59 -13.26 3.02
CA GLU A 118 -12.17 -12.36 4.08
C GLU A 118 -13.26 -11.34 4.39
N GLY A 119 -13.29 -10.91 5.64
CA GLY A 119 -14.25 -9.91 6.06
C GLY A 119 -13.76 -9.10 7.24
N TYR A 120 -14.40 -7.95 7.42
CA TYR A 120 -14.14 -7.10 8.56
C TYR A 120 -15.38 -6.29 8.96
N VAL A 121 -15.35 -5.82 10.21
CA VAL A 121 -16.23 -4.78 10.72
C VAL A 121 -15.39 -3.72 11.43
N LYS A 122 -15.74 -2.45 11.22
CA LYS A 122 -15.05 -1.27 11.78
C LYS A 122 -16.10 -0.32 12.39
N PRO A 123 -16.61 -0.61 13.61
CA PRO A 123 -17.47 0.31 14.35
C PRO A 123 -16.63 1.45 14.95
N GLY A 124 -17.26 2.61 15.08
CA GLY A 124 -16.64 3.77 15.71
C GLY A 124 -17.65 4.79 16.21
N ILE A 125 -17.17 5.66 17.09
CA ILE A 125 -17.89 6.85 17.55
C ILE A 125 -16.98 8.06 17.46
N GLY A 126 -17.55 9.21 17.17
CA GLY A 126 -16.84 10.48 17.16
C GLY A 126 -17.69 11.59 17.74
N PHE A 127 -17.03 12.64 18.18
CA PHE A 127 -17.70 13.82 18.69
C PHE A 127 -16.99 15.11 18.26
N ASP A 128 -17.79 16.17 18.15
CA ASP A 128 -17.35 17.56 17.99
C ASP A 128 -18.01 18.39 19.10
N LYS A 129 -17.25 19.11 19.91
CA LYS A 129 -17.72 20.05 20.92
C LYS A 129 -17.28 21.45 20.55
N THR A 130 -18.24 22.27 20.11
CA THR A 130 -17.99 23.69 19.90
C THR A 130 -17.84 24.40 21.25
N MET A 131 -16.73 25.12 21.40
CA MET A 131 -16.39 25.92 22.57
C MET A 131 -16.49 27.41 22.27
N ALA A 132 -16.23 28.23 23.28
CA ALA A 132 -16.18 29.69 23.12
C ALA A 132 -15.18 30.10 22.03
N ARG A 133 -15.43 31.22 21.35
CA ARG A 133 -14.62 31.79 20.26
C ARG A 133 -14.46 30.89 19.03
N GLY A 134 -15.38 29.92 18.81
CA GLY A 134 -15.36 29.05 17.63
C GLY A 134 -14.32 27.93 17.64
N HIS A 135 -13.67 27.68 18.77
CA HIS A 135 -12.83 26.49 18.94
C HIS A 135 -13.70 25.22 18.93
N VAL A 136 -13.19 24.15 18.35
CA VAL A 136 -13.85 22.84 18.34
C VAL A 136 -12.91 21.82 18.94
N PHE A 137 -13.29 21.25 20.08
CA PHE A 137 -12.67 20.06 20.64
C PHE A 137 -13.34 18.83 20.05
N TYR A 138 -12.60 17.89 19.52
CA TYR A 138 -13.13 16.74 18.82
C TYR A 138 -12.35 15.46 19.13
N GLY A 139 -12.95 14.32 18.81
CA GLY A 139 -12.29 13.04 18.96
C GLY A 139 -13.02 11.93 18.23
N LYS A 140 -12.32 10.83 18.01
CA LYS A 140 -12.84 9.60 17.41
C LYS A 140 -12.26 8.38 18.12
N LEU A 141 -13.09 7.36 18.27
CA LEU A 141 -12.70 6.04 18.76
C LEU A 141 -13.29 5.01 17.80
N SER A 142 -12.46 4.12 17.27
CA SER A 142 -12.91 3.00 16.41
C SER A 142 -12.06 1.76 16.64
N ALA A 143 -12.65 0.60 16.32
CA ALA A 143 -11.96 -0.68 16.36
C ALA A 143 -12.18 -1.44 15.05
N VAL A 144 -11.25 -2.32 14.70
CA VAL A 144 -11.39 -3.24 13.57
C VAL A 144 -11.37 -4.67 14.09
N ALA A 145 -12.42 -5.44 13.77
CA ALA A 145 -12.41 -6.89 13.84
C ALA A 145 -12.38 -7.44 12.41
N SER A 146 -11.40 -8.28 12.12
CA SER A 146 -11.19 -8.86 10.79
C SER A 146 -10.90 -10.34 10.85
N ARG A 147 -11.21 -11.06 9.78
CA ARG A 147 -10.95 -12.49 9.64
C ARG A 147 -10.75 -12.88 8.18
N THR A 148 -9.85 -13.83 7.96
CA THR A 148 -9.75 -14.64 6.74
C THR A 148 -10.29 -16.04 7.04
N TRP A 149 -11.11 -16.59 6.19
CA TRP A 149 -11.55 -17.99 6.19
C TRP A 149 -10.88 -18.68 5.01
N GLY A 150 -10.11 -19.71 5.30
CA GLY A 150 -9.21 -20.37 4.35
C GLY A 150 -7.78 -19.89 4.48
N THR A 151 -6.98 -20.16 3.47
CA THR A 151 -5.56 -19.80 3.39
C THR A 151 -5.37 -18.65 2.40
N ASP A 152 -4.69 -17.58 2.81
CA ASP A 152 -4.43 -16.43 1.94
C ASP A 152 -3.18 -16.63 1.07
N ALA A 153 -2.87 -15.64 0.24
CA ALA A 153 -1.76 -15.69 -0.71
C ALA A 153 -0.36 -15.89 -0.08
N PHE A 154 -0.22 -15.71 1.24
CA PHE A 154 1.04 -15.89 1.97
C PHE A 154 1.02 -17.11 2.91
N ASP A 155 0.17 -18.09 2.61
CA ASP A 155 0.01 -19.33 3.41
C ASP A 155 -0.45 -19.06 4.86
N ALA A 156 -1.06 -17.90 5.11
CA ALA A 156 -1.66 -17.60 6.40
C ALA A 156 -3.09 -18.13 6.46
N THR A 157 -3.30 -19.14 7.33
CA THR A 157 -4.58 -19.84 7.44
C THR A 157 -5.41 -19.29 8.59
N ASN A 158 -6.68 -18.91 8.29
CA ASN A 158 -7.68 -18.47 9.27
C ASN A 158 -7.23 -17.31 10.18
N GLY A 159 -6.36 -16.41 9.69
CA GLY A 159 -5.91 -15.23 10.42
C GLY A 159 -7.09 -14.37 10.88
N HIS A 160 -7.03 -13.86 12.12
CA HIS A 160 -8.09 -13.00 12.67
C HIS A 160 -7.55 -12.12 13.80
N ALA A 161 -8.06 -10.90 13.91
CA ALA A 161 -7.73 -10.02 15.02
C ALA A 161 -8.80 -8.96 15.25
N THR A 162 -8.91 -8.55 16.52
CA THR A 162 -9.63 -7.34 16.90
C THR A 162 -8.64 -6.36 17.51
N THR A 163 -8.55 -5.16 16.95
CA THR A 163 -7.59 -4.13 17.36
C THR A 163 -8.27 -2.77 17.45
N LEU A 164 -7.75 -1.91 18.34
CA LEU A 164 -8.04 -0.48 18.25
C LEU A 164 -7.53 0.03 16.89
N GLU A 165 -8.32 0.83 16.22
CA GLU A 165 -7.95 1.46 14.95
C GLU A 165 -7.65 2.93 15.16
N GLU A 166 -8.65 3.72 15.48
CA GLU A 166 -8.46 5.12 15.81
C GLU A 166 -8.81 5.38 17.28
N GLY A 167 -8.10 6.31 17.91
CA GLY A 167 -8.32 6.67 19.30
C GLY A 167 -7.63 8.00 19.59
N TYR A 168 -8.15 9.10 18.99
CA TYR A 168 -7.50 10.40 19.07
C TYR A 168 -8.42 11.48 19.60
N LEU A 169 -7.78 12.51 20.13
CA LEU A 169 -8.40 13.78 20.51
C LEU A 169 -7.74 14.91 19.73
N GLY A 170 -8.49 15.95 19.45
CA GLY A 170 -7.99 17.10 18.72
C GLY A 170 -8.66 18.41 19.10
N LEU A 171 -8.00 19.49 18.71
CA LEU A 171 -8.48 20.87 18.87
C LEU A 171 -8.34 21.58 17.54
N ARG A 172 -9.46 22.08 17.05
CA ARG A 172 -9.51 22.94 15.86
C ARG A 172 -9.86 24.36 16.27
N SER A 173 -9.13 25.32 15.72
CA SER A 173 -9.36 26.74 15.93
C SER A 173 -9.52 27.43 14.59
N ALA A 174 -10.58 28.19 14.43
CA ALA A 174 -10.74 29.11 13.31
C ALA A 174 -10.36 30.51 13.80
N ALA A 175 -9.19 31.00 13.42
CA ALA A 175 -8.74 32.34 13.74
C ALA A 175 -8.59 33.16 12.45
N ASN A 176 -9.55 34.01 12.17
CA ASN A 176 -9.56 34.87 10.99
C ASN A 176 -9.37 34.11 9.66
N ALA A 177 -8.26 34.35 8.95
CA ALA A 177 -7.98 33.76 7.64
C ALA A 177 -7.29 32.38 7.72
N THR A 178 -6.69 32.02 8.86
CA THR A 178 -5.91 30.79 9.04
C THR A 178 -6.54 29.90 10.09
N ASN A 179 -6.71 28.62 9.77
CA ASN A 179 -7.19 27.59 10.68
C ASN A 179 -6.01 26.79 11.24
N LEU A 180 -6.14 26.37 12.49
CA LEU A 180 -5.22 25.46 13.15
C LEU A 180 -5.97 24.19 13.56
N ASP A 181 -5.41 23.02 13.28
CA ASP A 181 -5.93 21.71 13.70
C ASP A 181 -4.79 20.91 14.33
N LEU A 182 -4.94 20.55 15.60
CA LEU A 182 -3.98 19.74 16.34
C LEU A 182 -4.66 18.46 16.80
N SER A 183 -3.99 17.31 16.68
CA SER A 183 -4.53 16.04 17.16
C SER A 183 -3.42 15.12 17.67
N LEU A 184 -3.79 14.26 18.64
CA LEU A 184 -2.92 13.30 19.28
C LEU A 184 -3.65 11.98 19.49
N GLY A 185 -3.00 10.86 19.18
CA GLY A 185 -3.50 9.49 19.32
C GLY A 185 -3.55 8.72 18.01
N PRO A 186 -3.88 7.42 18.04
CA PRO A 186 -4.02 6.60 16.83
C PRO A 186 -4.97 7.22 15.82
N ARG A 187 -4.47 7.52 14.62
CA ARG A 187 -5.22 8.24 13.59
C ARG A 187 -4.72 7.91 12.19
N GLU A 188 -5.61 7.92 11.21
CA GLU A 188 -5.24 7.85 9.80
C GLU A 188 -4.55 9.15 9.36
N LEU A 189 -3.50 9.02 8.58
CA LEU A 189 -2.77 10.10 7.94
C LEU A 189 -2.22 9.61 6.60
N GLU A 190 -2.64 10.29 5.54
CA GLU A 190 -2.07 10.16 4.21
C GLU A 190 -1.50 11.52 3.79
N LEU A 191 -0.35 11.52 3.11
CA LEU A 191 0.35 12.73 2.67
C LEU A 191 0.62 12.67 1.16
N GLY A 192 0.48 13.82 0.52
CA GLY A 192 0.60 13.91 -0.94
C GLY A 192 -0.46 13.07 -1.64
N ASP A 193 0.01 12.19 -2.53
CA ASP A 193 -0.80 11.21 -3.23
C ASP A 193 -0.61 9.79 -2.64
N GLY A 194 -0.11 9.68 -1.41
CA GLY A 194 0.12 8.42 -0.73
C GLY A 194 1.36 7.65 -1.19
N MET A 195 2.25 8.27 -1.98
CA MET A 195 3.40 7.58 -2.55
C MET A 195 4.42 7.08 -1.51
N LEU A 196 4.54 7.75 -0.37
CA LEU A 196 5.45 7.38 0.72
C LEU A 196 4.74 7.18 2.06
N ILE A 197 3.68 7.97 2.32
CA ILE A 197 2.91 7.94 3.56
C ILE A 197 1.43 7.86 3.19
N ALA A 198 0.85 6.66 3.31
CA ALA A 198 -0.57 6.41 3.06
C ALA A 198 -1.21 5.57 4.17
N ASN A 199 -0.53 4.50 4.59
CA ASN A 199 -1.11 3.51 5.46
C ASN A 199 -0.17 3.16 6.62
N GLY A 200 -0.59 3.46 7.85
CA GLY A 200 0.15 3.11 9.07
C GLY A 200 -0.21 1.74 9.64
N GLY A 201 -1.27 1.09 9.15
CA GLY A 201 -1.74 -0.19 9.66
C GLY A 201 -1.31 -1.36 8.78
N THR A 202 -1.08 -2.52 9.37
CA THR A 202 -0.82 -3.77 8.66
C THR A 202 -1.98 -4.74 8.85
N SER A 203 -2.46 -5.32 7.77
CA SER A 203 -3.49 -6.37 7.73
C SER A 203 -2.92 -7.66 7.11
N GLY A 204 -3.72 -8.71 7.06
CA GLY A 204 -3.26 -10.04 6.61
C GLY A 204 -2.54 -10.84 7.71
N PHE A 205 -1.95 -11.96 7.34
CA PHE A 205 -1.23 -12.86 8.25
C PHE A 205 -2.07 -13.19 9.50
N GLU A 206 -1.50 -13.05 10.70
CA GLU A 206 -2.21 -13.26 11.96
C GLU A 206 -3.45 -12.35 12.14
N ARG A 207 -3.54 -11.22 11.42
CA ARG A 207 -4.68 -10.29 11.52
C ARG A 207 -5.82 -10.58 10.56
N GLY A 208 -5.58 -11.38 9.53
CA GLY A 208 -6.57 -11.64 8.47
C GLY A 208 -6.94 -10.41 7.64
N ALA A 209 -7.87 -10.59 6.70
CA ALA A 209 -8.35 -9.58 5.75
C ALA A 209 -7.21 -8.88 4.98
N LEU A 210 -6.35 -9.70 4.36
CA LEU A 210 -5.16 -9.26 3.62
C LEU A 210 -5.50 -8.27 2.50
N LYS A 211 -6.50 -8.60 1.69
CA LYS A 211 -6.88 -7.83 0.51
C LYS A 211 -7.68 -6.57 0.84
N PHE A 212 -8.49 -6.62 1.88
CA PHE A 212 -9.21 -5.44 2.34
C PHE A 212 -8.31 -4.40 2.98
N GLY A 213 -7.31 -4.84 3.76
CA GLY A 213 -6.46 -3.93 4.51
C GLY A 213 -7.23 -2.93 5.36
N PRO A 214 -8.16 -3.35 6.27
CA PRO A 214 -9.07 -2.42 6.94
C PRO A 214 -8.38 -1.55 8.00
N ARG A 215 -7.13 -1.87 8.35
CA ARG A 215 -6.30 -1.10 9.29
C ARG A 215 -5.44 -0.12 8.52
N LYS A 216 -5.62 1.16 8.78
CA LYS A 216 -4.91 2.26 8.15
C LYS A 216 -4.31 3.24 9.13
N ALA A 217 -4.82 3.27 10.36
CA ALA A 217 -4.39 4.22 11.35
C ALA A 217 -2.96 3.94 11.85
N TRP A 218 -2.20 4.99 12.01
CA TRP A 218 -0.92 4.98 12.71
C TRP A 218 -1.15 4.69 14.18
N ARG A 219 -0.34 3.82 14.76
CA ARG A 219 -0.44 3.40 16.17
C ARG A 219 -0.29 4.57 17.12
N HIS A 220 0.65 5.45 16.83
CA HIS A 220 0.83 6.72 17.52
C HIS A 220 0.94 7.81 16.46
N ALA A 221 0.17 8.89 16.62
CA ALA A 221 0.24 10.04 15.74
C ALA A 221 0.10 11.33 16.55
N ALA A 222 0.97 12.29 16.25
CA ALA A 222 0.81 13.68 16.63
C ALA A 222 0.81 14.49 15.34
N ILE A 223 -0.30 15.18 15.04
CA ILE A 223 -0.50 15.87 13.78
C ILE A 223 -0.92 17.30 14.07
N GLY A 224 -0.20 18.27 13.49
CA GLY A 224 -0.55 19.67 13.48
C GLY A 224 -0.72 20.18 12.06
N ARG A 225 -1.86 20.82 11.76
CA ARG A 225 -2.15 21.42 10.45
C ARG A 225 -2.46 22.90 10.61
N MET A 226 -1.83 23.70 9.79
CA MET A 226 -2.15 25.10 9.60
C MET A 226 -2.61 25.27 8.15
N PHE A 227 -3.81 25.79 7.94
CA PHE A 227 -4.39 25.85 6.60
C PHE A 227 -5.30 27.05 6.39
N ASP A 228 -5.35 27.51 5.15
CA ASP A 228 -6.33 28.45 4.63
C ASP A 228 -7.09 27.84 3.44
N ARG A 229 -7.65 28.67 2.55
CA ARG A 229 -8.41 28.19 1.39
C ARG A 229 -7.53 27.49 0.34
N ARG A 230 -6.24 27.80 0.27
CA ARG A 230 -5.34 27.36 -0.79
C ARG A 230 -4.10 26.63 -0.30
N ALA A 231 -3.64 26.94 0.88
CA ALA A 231 -2.41 26.39 1.42
C ALA A 231 -2.67 25.55 2.67
N THR A 232 -2.00 24.41 2.77
CA THR A 232 -1.98 23.57 3.97
C THR A 232 -0.54 23.24 4.30
N LEU A 233 -0.13 23.49 5.54
CA LEU A 233 1.12 23.01 6.12
C LEU A 233 0.78 22.01 7.21
N THR A 234 1.27 20.79 7.08
CA THR A 234 1.11 19.71 8.05
C THR A 234 2.46 19.38 8.65
N GLY A 235 2.58 19.39 9.98
CA GLY A 235 3.68 18.80 10.72
C GLY A 235 3.20 17.51 11.38
N TYR A 236 4.04 16.48 11.44
CA TYR A 236 3.61 15.21 12.00
C TYR A 236 4.74 14.42 12.66
N PHE A 237 4.35 13.59 13.62
CA PHE A 237 5.10 12.46 14.16
C PHE A 237 4.19 11.24 14.11
N ILE A 238 4.67 10.10 13.60
CA ILE A 238 3.88 8.88 13.40
C ILE A 238 4.70 7.63 13.70
N GLU A 239 4.02 6.63 14.24
CA GLU A 239 4.53 5.26 14.40
C GLU A 239 3.52 4.28 13.77
N PRO A 240 3.94 3.32 12.93
CA PRO A 240 3.03 2.39 12.29
C PRO A 240 2.46 1.37 13.27
N ASN A 241 1.29 0.83 12.93
CA ASN A 241 0.66 -0.30 13.61
C ASN A 241 1.05 -1.60 12.90
N GLU A 242 2.33 -1.97 13.02
CA GLU A 242 2.91 -3.16 12.42
C GLU A 242 2.42 -4.45 13.12
N LEU A 243 2.65 -5.60 12.47
CA LEU A 243 2.37 -6.91 13.04
C LEU A 243 3.28 -7.14 14.26
N PRO A 244 2.77 -7.71 15.37
CA PRO A 244 3.62 -8.05 16.52
C PRO A 244 4.79 -8.96 16.16
N SER A 245 4.58 -9.90 15.22
CA SER A 245 5.59 -10.82 14.71
C SER A 245 6.68 -10.15 13.87
N ASN A 246 6.44 -8.92 13.39
CA ASN A 246 7.35 -8.22 12.49
C ASN A 246 7.30 -6.69 12.73
N ASN A 247 7.59 -6.29 13.96
CA ASN A 247 7.62 -4.89 14.35
C ASN A 247 9.03 -4.30 14.13
N GLY A 248 9.12 -3.36 13.20
CA GLY A 248 10.36 -2.64 12.89
C GLY A 248 10.63 -1.44 13.80
N HIS A 249 9.78 -1.18 14.81
CA HIS A 249 9.88 -0.04 15.73
C HIS A 249 10.13 1.30 15.01
N ASN A 250 9.45 1.47 13.88
CA ASN A 250 9.63 2.63 13.03
C ASN A 250 9.00 3.88 13.65
N GLN A 251 9.77 4.97 13.70
CA GLN A 251 9.32 6.29 14.11
C GLN A 251 9.65 7.29 13.01
N LEU A 252 8.65 8.02 12.54
CA LEU A 252 8.79 8.98 11.47
C LEU A 252 8.28 10.35 11.89
N ALA A 253 8.96 11.41 11.45
CA ALA A 253 8.47 12.77 11.60
C ALA A 253 8.76 13.55 10.33
N GLY A 254 8.00 14.63 10.12
CA GLY A 254 8.22 15.45 8.95
C GLY A 254 7.19 16.54 8.78
N THR A 255 7.18 17.08 7.56
CA THR A 255 6.27 18.15 7.15
C THR A 255 5.75 17.90 5.75
N ASP A 256 4.53 18.35 5.48
CA ASP A 256 3.93 18.38 4.15
C ASP A 256 3.36 19.78 3.89
N PHE A 257 3.72 20.35 2.76
CA PHE A 257 3.15 21.59 2.26
C PHE A 257 2.40 21.33 0.97
N ARG A 258 1.12 21.72 0.92
CA ARG A 258 0.27 21.61 -0.27
C ARG A 258 -0.35 22.96 -0.59
N TYR A 259 -0.22 23.37 -1.84
CA TYR A 259 -0.92 24.51 -2.43
C TYR A 259 -1.94 24.01 -3.44
N GLN A 260 -3.19 24.46 -3.31
CA GLN A 260 -4.31 24.08 -4.17
C GLN A 260 -4.96 25.32 -4.78
N THR A 261 -5.27 25.24 -6.07
CA THR A 261 -6.00 26.30 -6.77
C THR A 261 -7.51 26.18 -6.54
N ASP A 262 -8.28 27.22 -6.92
CA ASP A 262 -9.75 27.16 -6.89
C ASP A 262 -10.32 26.08 -7.82
N ALA A 263 -9.58 25.70 -8.87
CA ALA A 263 -9.91 24.60 -9.78
C ALA A 263 -9.57 23.21 -9.22
N LYS A 264 -9.13 23.12 -7.95
CA LYS A 264 -8.66 21.92 -7.26
C LYS A 264 -7.38 21.29 -7.83
N ASP A 265 -6.68 21.98 -8.74
CA ASP A 265 -5.30 21.60 -9.07
C ASP A 265 -4.40 21.85 -7.87
N TYR A 266 -3.41 20.98 -7.65
CA TYR A 266 -2.50 21.15 -6.53
C TYR A 266 -1.06 20.81 -6.89
N ILE A 267 -0.16 21.36 -6.09
CA ILE A 267 1.25 20.99 -6.00
C ILE A 267 1.64 20.95 -4.53
N GLY A 268 2.49 20.01 -4.15
CA GLY A 268 2.96 19.93 -2.78
C GLY A 268 4.33 19.28 -2.66
N LEU A 269 4.89 19.38 -1.48
CA LEU A 269 6.19 18.84 -1.10
C LEU A 269 6.09 18.24 0.29
N THR A 270 6.38 16.94 0.40
CA THR A 270 6.51 16.23 1.66
C THR A 270 7.99 16.03 2.00
N TYR A 271 8.37 16.26 3.24
CA TYR A 271 9.65 15.84 3.83
C TYR A 271 9.40 14.81 4.93
N ILE A 272 10.18 13.74 4.93
CA ILE A 272 10.10 12.62 5.89
C ILE A 272 11.48 12.37 6.46
N LYS A 273 11.54 12.20 7.79
CA LYS A 273 12.71 11.72 8.52
C LYS A 273 12.34 10.46 9.26
N VAL A 274 13.06 9.37 9.02
CA VAL A 274 13.01 8.19 9.89
C VAL A 274 13.92 8.46 11.08
N LEU A 275 13.30 8.59 12.26
CA LEU A 275 13.99 8.92 13.51
C LEU A 275 14.59 7.68 14.16
N ARG A 276 13.90 6.55 14.01
CA ARG A 276 14.29 5.23 14.51
C ARG A 276 13.70 4.15 13.61
N SER A 277 14.47 3.09 13.38
CA SER A 277 14.00 1.90 12.68
C SER A 277 14.91 0.71 12.95
N ASP A 278 14.31 -0.43 13.29
CA ASP A 278 14.98 -1.73 13.32
C ASP A 278 14.82 -2.47 11.97
N SER A 279 14.05 -1.88 11.03
CA SER A 279 13.79 -2.46 9.72
C SER A 279 15.08 -2.61 8.91
N PRO A 280 15.34 -3.80 8.38
CA PRO A 280 16.52 -4.04 7.58
C PRO A 280 16.44 -3.40 6.21
N TYR A 281 17.59 -3.22 5.58
CA TYR A 281 17.71 -2.80 4.20
C TYR A 281 18.46 -3.86 3.38
N ILE A 282 18.14 -3.96 2.08
CA ILE A 282 18.66 -4.99 1.21
C ILE A 282 19.62 -4.34 0.22
N ARG A 283 20.87 -4.83 0.19
CA ARG A 283 21.91 -4.47 -0.79
C ARG A 283 22.10 -5.62 -1.76
N ALA A 284 22.11 -5.35 -3.05
CA ALA A 284 22.40 -6.35 -4.08
C ALA A 284 23.82 -6.94 -3.89
N ALA A 285 23.97 -8.23 -4.20
CA ALA A 285 25.29 -8.85 -4.23
C ALA A 285 26.19 -8.16 -5.28
N ARG A 286 27.49 -7.99 -4.99
CA ARG A 286 28.43 -7.26 -5.87
C ARG A 286 28.52 -7.84 -7.29
N ASP A 287 28.38 -9.14 -7.43
CA ASP A 287 28.36 -9.83 -8.72
C ASP A 287 26.97 -9.75 -9.40
N GLY A 288 25.93 -9.26 -8.69
CA GLY A 288 24.56 -9.24 -9.15
C GLY A 288 23.92 -10.64 -9.31
N LEU A 289 24.62 -11.69 -8.92
CA LEU A 289 24.22 -13.09 -9.11
C LEU A 289 23.99 -13.81 -7.78
N GLY A 290 24.75 -13.47 -6.75
CA GLY A 290 24.67 -14.08 -5.43
C GLY A 290 23.51 -13.57 -4.57
N ALA A 291 23.47 -14.04 -3.32
CA ALA A 291 22.51 -13.59 -2.32
C ALA A 291 22.75 -12.12 -1.95
N PRO A 292 21.68 -11.34 -1.75
CA PRO A 292 21.81 -9.95 -1.29
C PRO A 292 22.33 -9.90 0.15
N THR A 293 22.96 -8.79 0.50
CA THR A 293 23.32 -8.50 1.89
C THR A 293 22.16 -7.80 2.58
N ILE A 294 21.77 -8.30 3.75
CA ILE A 294 20.77 -7.69 4.62
C ILE A 294 21.48 -6.79 5.62
N ILE A 295 21.15 -5.52 5.65
CA ILE A 295 21.70 -4.51 6.56
C ILE A 295 20.68 -4.31 7.70
N PRO A 296 20.92 -4.83 8.92
CA PRO A 296 19.99 -4.65 10.04
C PRO A 296 19.80 -3.16 10.38
N GLY A 297 18.58 -2.73 10.67
CA GLY A 297 18.27 -1.35 11.00
C GLY A 297 18.62 -0.35 9.87
N GLY A 298 18.76 -0.83 8.63
CA GLY A 298 19.25 0.01 7.53
C GLY A 298 18.33 1.17 7.16
N ARG A 299 17.06 1.11 7.52
CA ARG A 299 16.11 2.23 7.32
C ARG A 299 16.34 3.38 8.32
N ASP A 300 16.94 3.11 9.48
CA ASP A 300 17.18 4.13 10.50
C ASP A 300 18.03 5.28 9.98
N GLY A 301 17.55 6.50 10.16
CA GLY A 301 18.21 7.72 9.67
C GLY A 301 17.90 8.12 8.23
N LEU A 302 17.01 7.41 7.53
CA LEU A 302 16.56 7.76 6.17
C LEU A 302 15.89 9.14 6.17
N ASN A 303 16.17 9.93 5.11
CA ASN A 303 15.46 11.15 4.77
C ASN A 303 14.83 10.96 3.40
N ALA A 304 13.60 11.39 3.22
CA ALA A 304 12.89 11.36 1.95
C ALA A 304 12.18 12.68 1.67
N TRP A 305 12.14 13.06 0.40
CA TRP A 305 11.38 14.20 -0.11
C TRP A 305 10.48 13.70 -1.22
N ASN A 306 9.22 14.14 -1.27
CA ASN A 306 8.29 13.83 -2.35
C ASN A 306 7.66 15.11 -2.87
N LEU A 307 7.96 15.49 -4.11
CA LEU A 307 7.25 16.50 -4.87
C LEU A 307 6.10 15.84 -5.60
N TYR A 308 4.88 16.35 -5.43
CA TYR A 308 3.68 15.81 -6.05
C TYR A 308 2.80 16.90 -6.65
N LEU A 309 2.09 16.56 -7.71
CA LEU A 309 1.18 17.49 -8.38
C LEU A 309 0.01 16.77 -9.05
N SER A 310 -1.12 17.47 -9.15
CA SER A 310 -2.26 17.04 -9.96
C SER A 310 -2.96 18.26 -10.57
N ALA A 311 -3.29 18.17 -11.84
CA ALA A 311 -4.04 19.17 -12.57
C ALA A 311 -5.08 18.50 -13.47
N THR A 312 -6.34 18.88 -13.30
CA THR A 312 -7.46 18.43 -14.14
C THR A 312 -8.08 19.64 -14.82
N ARG A 313 -7.91 19.75 -16.13
CA ARG A 313 -8.40 20.90 -16.89
C ARG A 313 -9.87 20.73 -17.26
N THR A 314 -10.73 21.61 -16.73
CA THR A 314 -12.16 21.64 -17.03
C THR A 314 -12.53 22.65 -18.11
N GLN A 315 -11.62 23.57 -18.46
CA GLN A 315 -11.85 24.67 -19.40
C GLN A 315 -10.62 24.93 -20.28
N GLY A 316 -10.81 25.68 -21.36
CA GLY A 316 -9.76 26.09 -22.29
C GLY A 316 -9.32 25.00 -23.26
N ALA A 317 -8.20 25.20 -23.94
CA ALA A 317 -7.64 24.29 -24.96
C ALA A 317 -7.22 22.92 -24.39
N LEU A 318 -6.90 22.85 -23.09
CA LEU A 318 -6.55 21.62 -22.39
C LEU A 318 -7.73 20.99 -21.64
N ARG A 319 -8.95 21.39 -21.96
CA ARG A 319 -10.15 20.80 -21.35
C ARG A 319 -10.14 19.27 -21.46
N ASN A 320 -10.56 18.59 -20.40
CA ASN A 320 -10.62 17.14 -20.25
C ASN A 320 -9.26 16.43 -20.12
N TRP A 321 -8.16 17.18 -20.06
CA TRP A 321 -6.86 16.59 -19.76
C TRP A 321 -6.64 16.48 -18.25
N LEU A 322 -6.03 15.37 -17.84
CA LEU A 322 -5.48 15.10 -16.52
C LEU A 322 -3.96 14.99 -16.62
N VAL A 323 -3.25 15.64 -15.74
CA VAL A 323 -1.80 15.45 -15.54
C VAL A 323 -1.55 15.28 -14.06
N THR A 324 -0.91 14.18 -13.66
CA THR A 324 -0.47 13.97 -12.29
C THR A 324 0.97 13.48 -12.28
N GLY A 325 1.67 13.71 -11.18
CA GLY A 325 3.05 13.24 -11.05
C GLY A 325 3.54 13.30 -9.62
N ASP A 326 4.46 12.39 -9.33
CA ASP A 326 5.22 12.29 -8.09
C ASP A 326 6.70 12.07 -8.40
N LEU A 327 7.56 12.74 -7.66
CA LEU A 327 9.00 12.53 -7.70
C LEU A 327 9.53 12.50 -6.28
N ALA A 328 10.02 11.35 -5.85
CA ALA A 328 10.61 11.15 -4.55
C ALA A 328 12.12 10.94 -4.65
N TYR A 329 12.84 11.49 -3.66
CA TYR A 329 14.29 11.35 -3.50
C TYR A 329 14.61 10.95 -2.07
N GLU A 330 15.49 9.97 -1.89
CA GLU A 330 15.83 9.39 -0.60
C GLU A 330 17.32 9.37 -0.37
N THR A 331 17.71 9.67 0.86
CA THR A 331 19.11 9.57 1.29
C THR A 331 19.23 8.97 2.69
N ASN A 332 20.25 8.13 2.88
CA ASN A 332 20.66 7.68 4.21
C ASN A 332 22.20 7.62 4.30
N ARG A 333 22.80 8.57 5.00
CA ARG A 333 24.26 8.65 5.15
C ARG A 333 24.85 7.48 5.92
N ARG A 334 24.07 6.83 6.82
CA ARG A 334 24.56 5.70 7.63
C ARG A 334 24.92 4.48 6.79
N ILE A 335 24.24 4.29 5.67
CA ILE A 335 24.44 3.13 4.77
C ILE A 335 24.88 3.54 3.36
N ASN A 336 25.29 4.79 3.18
CA ASN A 336 25.67 5.36 1.88
C ASN A 336 24.57 5.18 0.81
N MET A 337 23.32 5.57 1.15
CA MET A 337 22.18 5.41 0.28
C MET A 337 21.78 6.71 -0.40
N GLU A 338 21.50 6.62 -1.68
CA GLU A 338 20.79 7.61 -2.49
C GLU A 338 19.88 6.88 -3.48
N ALA A 339 18.59 7.11 -3.39
CA ALA A 339 17.59 6.47 -4.24
C ALA A 339 16.55 7.46 -4.72
N TRP A 340 15.84 7.11 -5.77
CA TRP A 340 14.77 7.93 -6.28
C TRP A 340 13.65 7.08 -6.88
N GLY A 341 12.45 7.62 -6.87
CA GLY A 341 11.27 6.99 -7.44
C GLY A 341 10.27 8.03 -7.88
N GLY A 342 9.38 7.65 -8.77
CA GLY A 342 8.34 8.54 -9.20
C GLY A 342 7.41 7.95 -10.25
N ARG A 343 6.37 8.69 -10.53
CA ARG A 343 5.44 8.44 -11.62
C ARG A 343 5.10 9.72 -12.36
N ALA A 344 4.69 9.56 -13.61
CA ALA A 344 4.07 10.61 -14.41
C ALA A 344 2.85 10.01 -15.09
N GLN A 345 1.73 10.68 -15.01
CA GLN A 345 0.47 10.24 -15.61
C GLN A 345 -0.13 11.35 -16.46
N ILE A 346 -0.60 11.00 -17.63
CA ILE A 346 -1.38 11.86 -18.50
C ILE A 346 -2.66 11.12 -18.92
N GLY A 347 -3.80 11.82 -18.89
CA GLY A 347 -5.08 11.25 -19.25
C GLY A 347 -5.94 12.22 -20.05
N TYR A 348 -6.86 11.68 -20.83
CA TYR A 348 -7.87 12.43 -21.57
C TYR A 348 -9.23 11.78 -21.44
N THR A 349 -10.24 12.58 -21.07
CA THR A 349 -11.63 12.14 -20.98
C THR A 349 -12.43 12.59 -22.21
N PHE A 350 -12.99 11.65 -22.96
CA PHE A 350 -13.86 11.89 -24.10
C PHE A 350 -15.28 12.23 -23.62
N ALA A 351 -15.45 13.41 -23.03
CA ALA A 351 -16.67 13.82 -22.32
C ALA A 351 -17.95 13.78 -23.16
N GLN A 352 -17.85 13.84 -24.49
CA GLN A 352 -18.98 13.81 -25.43
C GLN A 352 -19.29 12.39 -25.96
N ALA A 353 -18.40 11.42 -25.73
CA ALA A 353 -18.62 10.05 -26.15
C ALA A 353 -19.57 9.31 -25.19
N ALA A 354 -20.25 8.27 -25.69
CA ALA A 354 -21.01 7.37 -24.84
C ALA A 354 -20.09 6.78 -23.78
N TRP A 355 -20.60 6.63 -22.54
CA TRP A 355 -19.87 6.16 -21.34
C TRP A 355 -18.69 7.04 -20.91
N LYS A 356 -18.47 8.19 -21.53
CA LYS A 356 -17.42 9.17 -21.23
C LYS A 356 -16.06 8.50 -20.97
N PRO A 357 -15.53 7.72 -21.92
CA PRO A 357 -14.29 6.98 -21.70
C PRO A 357 -13.15 7.93 -21.37
N SER A 358 -12.33 7.53 -20.39
CA SER A 358 -11.11 8.21 -19.99
C SER A 358 -9.93 7.30 -20.25
N LEU A 359 -9.03 7.71 -21.16
CA LEU A 359 -7.80 7.00 -21.47
C LEU A 359 -6.66 7.65 -20.70
N THR A 360 -5.93 6.83 -19.93
CA THR A 360 -4.82 7.29 -19.09
C THR A 360 -3.59 6.47 -19.39
N TYR A 361 -2.45 7.14 -19.56
CA TYR A 361 -1.14 6.52 -19.62
C TYR A 361 -0.34 6.92 -18.38
N THR A 362 0.29 5.94 -17.71
CA THR A 362 1.12 6.14 -16.53
C THR A 362 2.49 5.50 -16.77
N TYR A 363 3.54 6.27 -16.50
CA TYR A 363 4.91 5.76 -16.39
C TYR A 363 5.33 5.80 -14.93
N LYS A 364 5.84 4.66 -14.42
CA LYS A 364 6.38 4.53 -13.07
C LYS A 364 7.84 4.09 -13.15
N ARG A 365 8.69 4.62 -12.26
CA ARG A 365 10.05 4.15 -12.10
C ARG A 365 10.53 4.35 -10.67
N PHE A 366 11.05 3.29 -10.10
CA PHE A 366 11.62 3.25 -8.76
C PHE A 366 13.01 2.62 -8.87
N SER A 367 14.03 3.30 -8.39
CA SER A 367 15.42 2.86 -8.55
C SER A 367 15.69 1.53 -7.86
N GLY A 368 16.51 0.69 -8.50
CA GLY A 368 17.09 -0.53 -7.96
C GLY A 368 18.53 -0.28 -7.52
N ASP A 369 19.07 -1.19 -6.70
CA ASP A 369 20.45 -1.15 -6.30
C ASP A 369 21.36 -1.58 -7.46
N ASN A 370 22.41 -0.81 -7.73
CA ASN A 370 23.37 -1.16 -8.75
C ASN A 370 24.50 -2.01 -8.13
N PRO A 371 24.60 -3.30 -8.44
CA PRO A 371 25.60 -4.18 -7.81
C PRO A 371 27.06 -3.78 -8.09
N ARG A 372 27.28 -2.89 -9.07
CA ARG A 372 28.63 -2.43 -9.47
C ARG A 372 29.11 -1.18 -8.73
N THR A 373 28.26 -0.57 -7.89
CA THR A 373 28.60 0.63 -7.11
C THR A 373 28.70 0.32 -5.62
N ALA A 374 29.43 1.16 -4.89
CA ALA A 374 29.45 1.10 -3.43
C ALA A 374 28.26 1.82 -2.78
N LYS A 375 27.53 2.63 -3.57
CA LYS A 375 26.33 3.34 -3.16
C LYS A 375 25.14 2.39 -3.17
N LEU A 376 24.26 2.49 -2.20
CA LEU A 376 23.00 1.77 -2.17
C LEU A 376 21.96 2.66 -2.89
N GLU A 377 21.38 2.14 -3.97
CA GLU A 377 20.52 2.93 -4.87
C GLU A 377 19.08 2.42 -4.92
N ARG A 378 18.72 1.46 -4.07
CA ARG A 378 17.37 0.87 -4.03
C ARG A 378 16.40 1.79 -3.30
N PHE A 379 15.30 2.16 -3.96
CA PHE A 379 14.23 2.96 -3.40
C PHE A 379 13.47 2.21 -2.30
N ASP A 380 13.20 2.88 -1.17
CA ASP A 380 12.37 2.37 -0.08
C ASP A 380 10.93 2.92 -0.21
N PRO A 381 9.93 2.08 -0.47
CA PRO A 381 8.56 2.55 -0.63
C PRO A 381 7.92 3.07 0.67
N LEU A 382 8.62 3.01 1.81
CA LEU A 382 8.12 3.36 3.14
C LEU A 382 6.74 2.74 3.44
N TYR A 383 5.70 3.58 3.57
CA TYR A 383 4.34 3.21 3.94
C TYR A 383 3.33 3.60 2.85
N TYR A 384 3.69 3.39 1.57
CA TYR A 384 2.77 3.57 0.46
C TYR A 384 1.63 2.53 0.52
N GLU A 385 0.48 2.84 -0.04
CA GLU A 385 -0.62 1.87 -0.18
C GLU A 385 -1.14 1.86 -1.61
N GLY A 386 -0.43 1.12 -2.49
CA GLY A 386 -0.85 1.03 -3.87
C GLY A 386 -1.10 2.37 -4.55
N SER A 387 -0.63 3.44 -3.95
CA SER A 387 -0.85 4.79 -4.40
C SER A 387 0.35 5.26 -5.23
N PRO A 388 0.10 6.06 -6.21
CA PRO A 388 -1.22 6.56 -6.62
C PRO A 388 -2.08 5.56 -7.40
N ASP A 389 -1.49 4.47 -7.89
CA ASP A 389 -2.19 3.38 -8.56
C ASP A 389 -1.68 2.04 -8.03
N ALA A 390 -2.60 1.19 -7.54
CA ALA A 390 -2.26 -0.16 -7.10
C ALA A 390 -1.72 -0.99 -8.26
N TRP A 391 -0.74 -1.84 -7.97
CA TRP A 391 -0.31 -2.89 -8.90
C TRP A 391 -1.47 -3.85 -9.17
N ALA A 392 -1.72 -4.16 -10.44
CA ALA A 392 -2.87 -4.97 -10.87
C ALA A 392 -2.52 -6.46 -11.05
N THR A 393 -1.35 -6.89 -10.57
CA THR A 393 -0.87 -8.27 -10.64
C THR A 393 -1.69 -9.16 -9.70
N GLY A 394 -2.09 -10.35 -10.18
CA GLY A 394 -2.98 -11.23 -9.43
C GLY A 394 -4.35 -10.56 -9.19
N SER A 395 -5.01 -10.82 -8.09
CA SER A 395 -6.30 -10.20 -7.76
C SER A 395 -6.18 -8.72 -7.36
N LYS A 396 -5.36 -7.94 -8.04
CA LYS A 396 -5.07 -6.51 -7.79
C LYS A 396 -4.47 -6.28 -6.40
N SER A 397 -3.16 -6.49 -6.28
CA SER A 397 -2.46 -6.23 -5.02
C SER A 397 -0.97 -6.06 -5.21
N SER A 398 -0.33 -5.47 -4.21
CA SER A 398 1.12 -5.37 -4.11
C SER A 398 1.78 -6.64 -3.57
N MET A 399 1.21 -7.81 -3.83
CA MET A 399 1.74 -9.08 -3.33
C MET A 399 3.12 -9.43 -3.89
N VAL A 400 3.42 -9.00 -5.11
CA VAL A 400 4.71 -9.28 -5.77
C VAL A 400 5.44 -8.03 -6.18
N PHE A 401 4.77 -7.04 -6.72
CA PHE A 401 5.36 -5.78 -7.12
C PHE A 401 5.05 -4.68 -6.11
N ILE A 402 6.09 -3.99 -5.68
CA ILE A 402 6.03 -2.82 -4.80
C ILE A 402 6.84 -1.69 -5.43
N ASN A 403 6.73 -0.50 -4.91
CA ASN A 403 7.44 0.67 -5.46
C ASN A 403 8.96 0.60 -5.16
N THR A 404 9.66 -0.41 -5.69
CA THR A 404 11.11 -0.58 -5.56
C THR A 404 11.68 -1.42 -6.70
N ASN A 405 12.80 -0.99 -7.28
CA ASN A 405 13.50 -1.65 -8.39
C ASN A 405 12.61 -1.99 -9.59
N LEU A 406 11.65 -1.14 -9.91
CA LEU A 406 10.68 -1.39 -10.98
C LEU A 406 10.56 -0.21 -11.95
N LYS A 407 10.22 -0.54 -13.18
CA LYS A 407 9.69 0.37 -14.20
C LYS A 407 8.39 -0.21 -14.74
N ALA A 408 7.39 0.63 -14.96
CA ALA A 408 6.15 0.19 -15.58
C ALA A 408 5.61 1.22 -16.57
N HIS A 409 5.01 0.71 -17.64
CA HIS A 409 4.19 1.46 -18.57
C HIS A 409 2.76 0.91 -18.44
N GLU A 410 1.84 1.75 -18.01
CA GLU A 410 0.46 1.36 -17.78
C GLU A 410 -0.49 2.15 -18.68
N LEU A 411 -1.46 1.48 -19.23
CA LEU A 411 -2.55 2.07 -20.00
C LEU A 411 -3.88 1.67 -19.34
N ALA A 412 -4.72 2.64 -19.01
CA ALA A 412 -6.03 2.41 -18.42
C ALA A 412 -7.12 3.07 -19.25
N LEU A 413 -8.21 2.34 -19.50
CA LEU A 413 -9.44 2.83 -20.10
C LEU A 413 -10.57 2.67 -19.09
N ALA A 414 -11.00 3.79 -18.49
CA ALA A 414 -12.11 3.84 -17.55
C ALA A 414 -13.38 4.35 -18.27
N MET A 415 -14.52 3.72 -18.01
CA MET A 415 -15.81 4.04 -18.63
C MET A 415 -16.91 4.11 -17.59
N GLN A 416 -17.71 5.16 -17.65
CA GLN A 416 -18.92 5.31 -16.83
C GLN A 416 -20.13 4.79 -17.64
N VAL A 417 -20.43 3.49 -17.49
CA VAL A 417 -21.47 2.81 -18.28
C VAL A 417 -22.86 3.33 -17.91
N THR A 418 -23.11 3.50 -16.61
CA THR A 418 -24.29 4.20 -16.05
C THR A 418 -23.85 5.12 -14.91
N PRO A 419 -24.70 5.96 -14.34
CA PRO A 419 -24.35 6.75 -13.14
C PRO A 419 -23.91 5.90 -11.93
N LYS A 420 -24.22 4.60 -11.93
CA LYS A 420 -23.89 3.67 -10.86
C LYS A 420 -22.83 2.64 -11.22
N ASP A 421 -22.54 2.49 -12.52
CA ASP A 421 -21.69 1.42 -13.04
C ASP A 421 -20.45 1.99 -13.73
N ALA A 422 -19.28 1.59 -13.27
CA ALA A 422 -18.01 1.91 -13.92
C ALA A 422 -17.27 0.63 -14.30
N LEU A 423 -16.62 0.64 -15.46
CA LEU A 423 -15.79 -0.45 -15.97
C LEU A 423 -14.41 0.11 -16.31
N THR A 424 -13.36 -0.56 -15.85
CA THR A 424 -11.97 -0.17 -16.12
C THR A 424 -11.20 -1.34 -16.69
N PHE A 425 -10.52 -1.11 -17.82
CA PHE A 425 -9.53 -2.02 -18.39
C PHE A 425 -8.15 -1.45 -18.16
N ARG A 426 -7.20 -2.29 -17.73
CA ARG A 426 -5.80 -1.91 -17.53
C ARG A 426 -4.88 -2.90 -18.21
N TYR A 427 -3.82 -2.38 -18.78
CA TYR A 427 -2.66 -3.14 -19.22
C TYR A 427 -1.42 -2.53 -18.62
N ALA A 428 -0.51 -3.36 -18.11
CA ALA A 428 0.78 -2.92 -17.58
C ALA A 428 1.92 -3.78 -18.13
N TYR A 429 2.92 -3.15 -18.72
CA TYR A 429 4.23 -3.73 -18.98
C TYR A 429 5.14 -3.42 -17.79
N ILE A 430 5.66 -4.45 -17.12
CA ILE A 430 6.44 -4.32 -15.88
C ILE A 430 7.85 -4.86 -16.11
N ALA A 431 8.85 -4.08 -15.72
CA ALA A 431 10.26 -4.44 -15.87
C ALA A 431 11.08 -4.05 -14.63
N ALA A 432 12.15 -4.79 -14.36
CA ALA A 432 13.15 -4.42 -13.36
C ALA A 432 13.91 -3.15 -13.78
N ASP A 433 14.17 -2.23 -12.86
CA ASP A 433 15.02 -1.06 -13.12
C ASP A 433 16.49 -1.44 -13.20
N LYS A 434 16.98 -2.24 -12.24
CA LYS A 434 18.36 -2.75 -12.21
C LYS A 434 18.35 -4.27 -12.18
N LEU A 435 19.20 -4.86 -13.01
CA LEU A 435 19.47 -6.29 -12.97
C LEU A 435 20.39 -6.63 -11.79
N GLY A 436 20.26 -7.84 -11.27
CA GLY A 436 21.03 -8.29 -10.12
C GLY A 436 20.59 -7.68 -8.78
N SER A 437 19.58 -6.83 -8.78
CA SER A 437 18.95 -6.27 -7.58
C SER A 437 17.61 -6.96 -7.32
N PRO A 438 17.28 -7.34 -6.08
CA PRO A 438 16.00 -7.96 -5.76
C PRO A 438 14.82 -7.03 -6.07
N ILE A 439 13.74 -7.61 -6.58
CA ILE A 439 12.47 -6.88 -6.82
C ILE A 439 11.74 -6.72 -5.49
N GLN A 440 11.48 -7.84 -4.84
CA GLN A 440 10.89 -7.92 -3.51
C GLN A 440 11.49 -9.12 -2.78
N PHE A 441 11.24 -9.23 -1.50
CA PHE A 441 11.66 -10.39 -0.74
C PHE A 441 10.74 -11.58 -1.04
N GLY A 442 11.25 -12.62 -1.67
CA GLY A 442 10.58 -13.88 -1.87
C GLY A 442 9.88 -14.06 -3.21
N GLN A 443 9.35 -13.01 -3.80
CA GLN A 443 8.60 -13.09 -5.04
C GLN A 443 9.34 -12.38 -6.18
N ALA A 444 9.20 -12.87 -7.40
CA ALA A 444 9.78 -12.28 -8.61
C ALA A 444 11.32 -12.10 -8.56
N THR A 445 12.01 -12.85 -7.72
CA THR A 445 13.46 -12.85 -7.61
C THR A 445 14.01 -14.26 -7.89
N ARG A 446 15.29 -14.35 -8.21
CA ARG A 446 15.91 -15.61 -8.56
C ARG A 446 16.39 -16.35 -7.30
N PRO A 447 16.04 -17.64 -7.10
CA PRO A 447 16.62 -18.43 -6.02
C PRO A 447 18.11 -18.71 -6.27
N VAL A 448 18.90 -18.78 -5.21
CA VAL A 448 20.32 -19.14 -5.24
C VAL A 448 20.55 -20.21 -4.17
N SER A 449 21.09 -21.35 -4.58
CA SER A 449 21.53 -22.37 -3.64
C SER A 449 22.80 -21.95 -2.92
N THR A 450 22.86 -22.18 -1.62
CA THR A 450 24.05 -21.95 -0.79
C THR A 450 24.67 -23.28 -0.34
N PRO A 451 25.92 -23.29 0.12
CA PRO A 451 26.54 -24.50 0.67
C PRO A 451 25.75 -25.12 1.84
N SER A 452 24.95 -24.33 2.54
CA SER A 452 24.07 -24.80 3.62
C SER A 452 22.75 -25.41 3.13
N GLY A 453 22.53 -25.49 1.82
CA GLY A 453 21.31 -26.01 1.23
C GLY A 453 20.13 -25.06 1.19
N PHE A 454 20.28 -23.83 1.69
CA PHE A 454 19.23 -22.82 1.62
C PHE A 454 19.20 -22.15 0.25
N ASN A 455 18.01 -21.98 -0.30
CA ASN A 455 17.79 -21.11 -1.43
C ASN A 455 17.72 -19.67 -0.94
N GLN A 456 18.63 -18.82 -1.44
CA GLN A 456 18.64 -17.39 -1.19
C GLN A 456 17.95 -16.66 -2.34
N ILE A 457 17.42 -15.48 -2.04
CA ILE A 457 16.77 -14.62 -3.03
C ILE A 457 17.81 -13.71 -3.65
N ALA A 458 17.89 -13.70 -4.98
CA ALA A 458 18.79 -12.83 -5.72
C ALA A 458 18.03 -12.05 -6.80
N GLY A 459 18.66 -10.99 -7.32
CA GLY A 459 18.06 -10.18 -8.36
C GLY A 459 17.84 -10.93 -9.67
N VAL A 460 16.88 -10.46 -10.45
CA VAL A 460 16.59 -11.00 -11.78
C VAL A 460 17.70 -10.67 -12.77
N THR A 461 17.86 -11.51 -13.79
CA THR A 461 18.91 -11.38 -14.82
C THR A 461 18.40 -10.77 -16.13
N LYS A 462 17.11 -10.55 -16.28
CA LYS A 462 16.46 -9.89 -17.44
C LYS A 462 15.42 -8.90 -16.97
N HIS A 463 15.26 -7.81 -17.72
CA HIS A 463 14.42 -6.68 -17.31
C HIS A 463 12.93 -6.98 -17.32
N HIS A 464 12.40 -7.56 -18.41
CA HIS A 464 10.96 -7.77 -18.55
C HIS A 464 10.43 -8.80 -17.54
N LEU A 465 9.53 -8.39 -16.64
CA LEU A 465 9.02 -9.22 -15.55
C LEU A 465 7.63 -9.76 -15.85
N SER A 466 6.69 -8.91 -16.25
CA SER A 466 5.30 -9.30 -16.48
C SER A 466 4.60 -8.37 -17.46
N ASP A 467 3.63 -8.93 -18.19
CA ASP A 467 2.54 -8.20 -18.85
C ASP A 467 1.25 -8.52 -18.10
N ASP A 468 0.65 -7.50 -17.49
CA ASP A 468 -0.56 -7.65 -16.69
C ASP A 468 -1.77 -7.07 -17.40
N VAL A 469 -2.84 -7.85 -17.46
CA VAL A 469 -4.15 -7.40 -17.92
C VAL A 469 -5.13 -7.50 -16.76
N PHE A 470 -5.89 -6.44 -16.54
CA PHE A 470 -6.84 -6.35 -15.45
C PHE A 470 -8.14 -5.69 -15.89
N VAL A 471 -9.26 -6.27 -15.49
CA VAL A 471 -10.60 -5.72 -15.70
C VAL A 471 -11.27 -5.56 -14.35
N GLU A 472 -11.80 -4.37 -14.09
CA GLU A 472 -12.50 -4.05 -12.84
C GLU A 472 -13.88 -3.47 -13.14
N TYR A 473 -14.88 -3.97 -12.44
CA TYR A 473 -16.24 -3.45 -12.44
C TYR A 473 -16.59 -2.91 -11.05
N ASN A 474 -17.13 -1.69 -11.00
CA ASN A 474 -17.59 -1.05 -9.77
C ASN A 474 -19.08 -0.73 -9.92
N HIS A 475 -19.88 -1.09 -8.90
CA HIS A 475 -21.30 -0.76 -8.82
C HIS A 475 -21.63 -0.03 -7.51
N ILE A 476 -22.28 1.14 -7.65
CA ILE A 476 -22.79 1.93 -6.53
C ILE A 476 -24.27 1.59 -6.35
N TYR A 477 -24.60 0.66 -5.44
CA TYR A 477 -25.99 0.31 -5.18
C TYR A 477 -26.76 1.51 -4.58
N ASN A 478 -26.18 2.12 -3.54
CA ASN A 478 -26.62 3.36 -2.93
C ASN A 478 -25.42 4.07 -2.24
N GLN A 479 -25.69 5.17 -1.51
CA GLN A 479 -24.66 5.95 -0.81
C GLN A 479 -23.90 5.17 0.28
N HIS A 480 -24.36 3.99 0.68
CA HIS A 480 -23.78 3.17 1.75
C HIS A 480 -23.29 1.81 1.29
N LEU A 481 -23.70 1.31 0.12
CA LEU A 481 -23.42 -0.04 -0.34
C LEU A 481 -22.73 -0.01 -1.70
N PHE A 482 -21.54 -0.61 -1.75
CA PHE A 482 -20.66 -0.64 -2.90
C PHE A 482 -20.25 -2.07 -3.21
N LEU A 483 -20.19 -2.42 -4.50
CA LEU A 483 -19.68 -3.69 -4.99
C LEU A 483 -18.52 -3.41 -5.95
N THR A 484 -17.43 -4.16 -5.80
CA THR A 484 -16.32 -4.17 -6.75
C THR A 484 -15.99 -5.61 -7.13
N ALA A 485 -15.81 -5.88 -8.40
CA ALA A 485 -15.35 -7.17 -8.90
C ALA A 485 -14.16 -6.96 -9.86
N GLY A 486 -13.22 -7.86 -9.85
CA GLY A 486 -12.04 -7.78 -10.72
C GLY A 486 -11.54 -9.14 -11.15
N ILE A 487 -10.97 -9.18 -12.35
CA ILE A 487 -10.24 -10.33 -12.89
C ILE A 487 -8.92 -9.88 -13.50
N SER A 488 -7.89 -10.70 -13.38
CA SER A 488 -6.56 -10.42 -13.92
C SER A 488 -5.90 -11.62 -14.54
N ALA A 489 -4.95 -11.35 -15.43
CA ALA A 489 -3.98 -12.32 -15.94
C ALA A 489 -2.60 -11.64 -16.01
N SER A 490 -1.61 -12.23 -15.35
CA SER A 490 -0.24 -11.76 -15.30
C SER A 490 0.67 -12.75 -16.03
N PHE A 491 1.09 -12.37 -17.24
CA PHE A 491 1.89 -13.20 -18.13
C PHE A 491 3.37 -13.05 -17.76
N PRO A 492 4.09 -14.14 -17.40
CA PRO A 492 5.47 -14.04 -16.97
C PRO A 492 6.39 -13.58 -18.12
N GLY A 493 7.16 -12.53 -17.89
CA GLY A 493 8.17 -12.01 -18.79
C GLY A 493 9.47 -12.82 -18.75
N ALA A 494 10.45 -12.38 -19.54
CA ALA A 494 11.74 -13.07 -19.64
C ALA A 494 12.51 -13.10 -18.29
N GLY A 495 12.34 -12.10 -17.41
CA GLY A 495 12.97 -12.03 -16.09
C GLY A 495 12.43 -13.10 -15.15
N ILE A 496 11.11 -13.26 -15.09
CA ILE A 496 10.43 -14.32 -14.33
C ILE A 496 10.80 -15.69 -14.91
N LYS A 497 10.66 -15.88 -16.23
CA LYS A 497 11.00 -17.16 -16.89
C LYS A 497 12.47 -17.57 -16.68
N ALA A 498 13.40 -16.61 -16.65
CA ALA A 498 14.81 -16.90 -16.42
C ALA A 498 15.13 -17.24 -14.95
N ALA A 499 14.28 -16.84 -14.02
CA ALA A 499 14.39 -17.17 -12.60
C ALA A 499 13.74 -18.52 -12.25
N PHE A 500 12.85 -19.03 -13.09
CA PHE A 500 12.08 -20.24 -12.87
C PHE A 500 12.76 -21.45 -13.53
N PRO A 501 12.96 -22.58 -12.81
CA PRO A 501 13.66 -23.74 -13.35
C PRO A 501 12.83 -24.55 -14.37
N GLY A 502 11.58 -24.16 -14.65
CA GLY A 502 10.67 -24.83 -15.57
C GLY A 502 9.89 -23.83 -16.42
N LYS A 503 8.70 -24.20 -16.87
CA LYS A 503 7.78 -23.33 -17.58
C LYS A 503 6.97 -22.51 -16.56
N ALA A 504 7.26 -21.23 -16.43
CA ALA A 504 6.44 -20.34 -15.59
C ALA A 504 5.01 -20.24 -16.16
N PRO A 505 3.97 -20.58 -15.41
CA PRO A 505 2.58 -20.48 -15.84
C PRO A 505 2.11 -19.02 -15.88
N THR A 506 0.91 -18.77 -16.37
CA THR A 506 0.24 -17.49 -16.24
C THR A 506 -0.44 -17.43 -14.88
N TRP A 507 -0.14 -16.43 -14.08
CA TRP A 507 -0.85 -16.17 -12.83
C TRP A 507 -2.18 -15.49 -13.12
N THR A 508 -3.30 -16.02 -12.63
CA THR A 508 -4.62 -15.42 -12.76
C THR A 508 -5.24 -15.18 -11.38
N GLY A 509 -5.91 -14.04 -11.24
CA GLY A 509 -6.58 -13.67 -10.01
C GLY A 509 -7.99 -13.13 -10.26
N ALA A 510 -8.88 -13.33 -9.32
CA ALA A 510 -10.22 -12.78 -9.34
C ALA A 510 -10.66 -12.41 -7.93
N PHE A 511 -11.54 -11.40 -7.82
CA PHE A 511 -12.17 -11.07 -6.55
C PHE A 511 -13.56 -10.45 -6.75
N VAL A 512 -14.38 -10.59 -5.72
CA VAL A 512 -15.64 -9.86 -5.58
C VAL A 512 -15.75 -9.38 -4.15
N ASN A 513 -15.85 -8.07 -3.98
CA ASN A 513 -16.05 -7.48 -2.67
C ASN A 513 -17.32 -6.64 -2.57
N VAL A 514 -17.90 -6.62 -1.38
CA VAL A 514 -19.03 -5.78 -1.01
C VAL A 514 -18.64 -5.01 0.24
N VAL A 515 -18.82 -3.69 0.21
CA VAL A 515 -18.51 -2.79 1.33
C VAL A 515 -19.76 -1.99 1.69
N VAL A 516 -20.04 -1.96 3.00
CA VAL A 516 -21.05 -1.09 3.61
C VAL A 516 -20.33 -0.01 4.40
N ASN A 517 -20.78 1.26 4.28
CA ASN A 517 -20.19 2.40 4.96
C ASN A 517 -21.26 3.39 5.44
N TYR A 518 -21.25 3.74 6.75
CA TYR A 518 -22.12 4.71 7.40
C TYR A 518 -21.36 5.74 8.19
#